data_cb29b2e3e18bf6c956d0ae18f3b48e7a
#
_entry.id   cb29b2e3e18bf6c956d0ae18f3b48e7a
#
_cell.length_a   1.000
_cell.length_b   1.000
_cell.length_c   1.000
_cell.angle_alpha   90.00
_cell.angle_beta   90.00
_cell.angle_gamma   90.00
#
_symmetry.space_group_name_H-M   'P 1'
#
loop_
_entity.id
_entity.type
_entity.pdbx_description
1 polymer ?
#
loop_
_entity_poly.entity_id
_entity_poly.type
_entity_poly.pdbx_seq_one_letter_code
_entity_poly.pdbx_strand_id
1 'polypeptide(L)'
;MCLALPGVSERSSWGQPAWFAKTLMARIWEDGVLTVKTDEREALAGTEPDTYFWTPHHERSPQLVLVRLERVGGDELGELLEESFRLAGGRGA
;
A
#
# COMPACT_ATOMS: atom_id res chain seq x y z
N MET A 1 9.43 -7.33 -3.26
CA MET A 1 7.98 -7.24 -3.50
C MET A 1 7.68 -6.19 -4.57
N CYS A 2 7.83 -4.93 -4.27
CA CYS A 2 7.44 -3.86 -5.20
C CYS A 2 8.49 -3.56 -6.27
N LEU A 3 9.70 -4.06 -6.13
CA LEU A 3 10.78 -3.79 -7.09
C LEU A 3 10.56 -4.44 -8.46
N ALA A 4 9.60 -5.36 -8.56
CA ALA A 4 9.25 -5.96 -9.85
C ALA A 4 8.57 -4.97 -10.80
N LEU A 5 8.05 -3.85 -10.28
CA LEU A 5 7.38 -2.83 -11.08
C LEU A 5 8.40 -1.83 -11.64
N PRO A 6 8.24 -1.37 -12.89
CA PRO A 6 9.21 -0.47 -13.51
C PRO A 6 9.26 0.89 -12.81
N GLY A 7 10.47 1.39 -12.57
CA GLY A 7 10.68 2.70 -11.97
C GLY A 7 10.46 2.77 -10.47
N VAL A 8 10.26 1.62 -9.81
CA VAL A 8 10.11 1.58 -8.36
C VAL A 8 11.48 1.52 -7.69
N SER A 9 11.66 2.34 -6.67
CA SER A 9 12.86 2.30 -5.83
C SER A 9 12.49 1.96 -4.39
N GLU A 10 13.38 1.29 -3.70
CA GLU A 10 13.21 0.97 -2.28
C GLU A 10 14.09 1.89 -1.45
N ARG A 11 13.51 2.48 -0.40
CA ARG A 11 14.24 3.35 0.53
C ARG A 11 13.76 3.08 1.94
N SER A 12 14.58 3.45 2.93
CA SER A 12 14.15 3.45 4.31
C SER A 12 13.34 4.71 4.60
N SER A 13 12.19 4.57 5.23
CA SER A 13 11.35 5.69 5.64
C SER A 13 10.95 5.45 7.09
N TRP A 14 11.36 6.34 7.99
CA TRP A 14 11.07 6.21 9.41
C TRP A 14 11.59 4.88 9.98
N GLY A 15 12.74 4.40 9.46
CA GLY A 15 13.35 3.16 9.92
C GLY A 15 12.70 1.89 9.35
N GLN A 16 11.74 2.02 8.43
CA GLN A 16 11.04 0.88 7.83
C GLN A 16 11.21 0.91 6.31
N PRO A 17 11.19 -0.26 5.66
CA PRO A 17 11.25 -0.31 4.20
C PRO A 17 10.06 0.42 3.57
N ALA A 18 10.35 1.16 2.51
CA ALA A 18 9.33 1.87 1.74
C ALA A 18 9.67 1.80 0.25
N TRP A 19 8.65 1.81 -0.58
CA TRP A 19 8.80 1.70 -2.03
C TRP A 19 8.14 2.92 -2.68
N PHE A 20 8.84 3.47 -3.66
CA PHE A 20 8.43 4.71 -4.31
C PHE A 20 8.36 4.53 -5.82
N ALA A 21 7.26 5.00 -6.41
CA ALA A 21 7.19 5.31 -7.83
C ALA A 21 7.62 6.77 -7.97
N LYS A 22 6.77 7.68 -8.44
CA LYS A 22 7.08 9.12 -8.34
C LYS A 22 6.92 9.62 -6.91
N THR A 23 5.96 9.04 -6.19
CA THR A 23 5.73 9.33 -4.78
C THR A 23 5.68 8.01 -4.03
N LEU A 24 5.49 8.06 -2.72
CA LEU A 24 5.38 6.86 -1.90
C LEU A 24 4.23 5.98 -2.39
N MET A 25 4.52 4.71 -2.72
CA MET A 25 3.48 3.77 -3.10
C MET A 25 3.19 2.73 -2.02
N ALA A 26 4.17 2.37 -1.22
CA ALA A 26 3.99 1.38 -0.16
C ALA A 26 5.05 1.59 0.92
N ARG A 27 4.68 1.28 2.16
CA ARG A 27 5.60 1.36 3.29
C ARG A 27 5.19 0.35 4.35
N ILE A 28 6.18 -0.31 4.95
CA ILE A 28 5.91 -1.11 6.14
C ILE A 28 5.60 -0.15 7.28
N TRP A 29 4.38 -0.23 7.83
CA TRP A 29 3.95 0.61 8.95
C TRP A 29 4.44 0.03 10.27
N GLU A 30 4.24 -1.29 10.40
CA GLU A 30 4.73 -2.07 11.54
C GLU A 30 4.85 -3.52 11.06
N ASP A 31 5.36 -4.42 11.89
CA ASP A 31 5.53 -5.81 11.49
C ASP A 31 4.23 -6.40 10.95
N GLY A 32 4.27 -6.89 9.72
CA GLY A 32 3.13 -7.54 9.09
C GLY A 32 2.05 -6.59 8.58
N VAL A 33 2.27 -5.27 8.63
CA VAL A 33 1.30 -4.28 8.16
C VAL A 33 1.93 -3.37 7.13
N LEU A 34 1.32 -3.33 5.94
CA LEU A 34 1.79 -2.52 4.81
C LEU A 34 0.82 -1.39 4.54
N THR A 35 1.33 -0.17 4.36
CA THR A 35 0.53 0.96 3.91
C THR A 35 0.60 1.03 2.39
N VAL A 36 -0.55 1.12 1.73
CA VAL A 36 -0.64 1.25 0.27
C VAL A 36 -1.65 2.33 -0.10
N LYS A 37 -1.62 2.79 -1.34
CA LYS A 37 -2.60 3.73 -1.86
C LYS A 37 -3.71 2.98 -2.60
N THR A 38 -4.96 3.38 -2.36
CA THR A 38 -6.12 2.84 -3.06
C THR A 38 -7.24 3.86 -3.06
N ASP A 39 -8.07 3.84 -4.10
CA ASP A 39 -9.27 4.67 -4.14
C ASP A 39 -10.47 3.97 -3.50
N GLU A 40 -10.29 2.74 -3.03
CA GLU A 40 -11.36 1.89 -2.51
C GLU A 40 -11.21 1.58 -1.01
N ARG A 41 -10.52 2.46 -0.28
CA ARG A 41 -10.23 2.25 1.13
C ARG A 41 -11.47 1.87 1.97
N GLU A 42 -12.54 2.63 1.81
CA GLU A 42 -13.76 2.41 2.59
C GLU A 42 -14.44 1.10 2.21
N ALA A 43 -14.48 0.78 0.91
CA ALA A 43 -15.07 -0.47 0.46
C ALA A 43 -14.26 -1.67 0.95
N LEU A 44 -12.95 -1.59 0.90
CA LEU A 44 -12.09 -2.67 1.37
C LEU A 44 -12.25 -2.89 2.88
N ALA A 45 -12.21 -1.83 3.66
CA ALA A 45 -12.36 -1.94 5.11
C ALA A 45 -13.77 -2.38 5.52
N GLY A 46 -14.78 -1.98 4.74
CA GLY A 46 -16.15 -2.39 4.99
C GLY A 46 -16.40 -3.87 4.68
N THR A 47 -15.69 -4.41 3.69
CA THR A 47 -15.84 -5.81 3.28
C THR A 47 -14.96 -6.75 4.10
N GLU A 48 -13.73 -6.34 4.39
CA GLU A 48 -12.75 -7.17 5.10
C GLU A 48 -12.05 -6.37 6.19
N PRO A 49 -12.74 -6.02 7.28
CA PRO A 49 -12.17 -5.18 8.34
C PRO A 49 -10.99 -5.83 9.08
N ASP A 50 -10.88 -7.16 9.02
CA ASP A 50 -9.74 -7.86 9.62
C ASP A 50 -8.47 -7.74 8.78
N THR A 51 -8.60 -7.35 7.52
CA THR A 51 -7.48 -7.23 6.58
C THR A 51 -7.11 -5.77 6.33
N TYR A 52 -8.11 -4.90 6.19
CA TYR A 52 -7.92 -3.50 5.81
C TYR A 52 -8.40 -2.56 6.90
N PHE A 53 -7.58 -1.59 7.23
CA PHE A 53 -7.92 -0.59 8.25
C PHE A 53 -7.10 0.67 8.03
N TRP A 54 -7.36 1.70 8.80
CA TRP A 54 -6.48 2.87 8.90
C TRP A 54 -6.55 3.44 10.29
N THR A 55 -5.53 4.23 10.65
CA THR A 55 -5.46 4.88 11.96
C THR A 55 -5.90 6.34 11.84
N PRO A 56 -6.14 7.04 12.97
CA PRO A 56 -6.40 8.48 12.92
C PRO A 56 -5.32 9.27 12.19
N HIS A 57 -4.08 8.81 12.24
CA HIS A 57 -2.98 9.41 11.49
C HIS A 57 -3.23 9.39 9.98
N HIS A 58 -3.90 8.36 9.48
CA HIS A 58 -4.18 8.16 8.05
C HIS A 58 -5.52 8.75 7.61
N GLU A 59 -6.31 9.26 8.54
CA GLU A 59 -7.66 9.77 8.24
C GLU A 59 -7.63 10.90 7.22
N ARG A 60 -6.59 11.74 7.27
CA ARG A 60 -6.44 12.87 6.35
C ARG A 60 -5.90 12.48 4.99
N SER A 61 -5.57 11.22 4.80
CA SER A 61 -5.02 10.70 3.54
C SER A 61 -5.98 9.64 3.01
N PRO A 62 -7.08 10.03 2.36
CA PRO A 62 -8.15 9.09 2.01
C PRO A 62 -7.73 7.99 1.05
N GLN A 63 -6.58 8.11 0.40
CA GLN A 63 -6.05 7.06 -0.45
C GLN A 63 -5.16 6.06 0.28
N LEU A 64 -4.84 6.29 1.56
CA LEU A 64 -3.99 5.37 2.31
C LEU A 64 -4.81 4.36 3.09
N VAL A 65 -4.46 3.09 2.97
CA VAL A 65 -5.04 2.00 3.73
C VAL A 65 -3.90 1.11 4.25
N LEU A 66 -4.11 0.55 5.42
CA LEU A 66 -3.18 -0.41 6.01
C LEU A 66 -3.70 -1.83 5.75
N VAL A 67 -2.79 -2.71 5.35
CA VAL A 67 -3.10 -4.08 4.95
C VAL A 67 -2.37 -5.04 5.87
N ARG A 68 -3.11 -5.95 6.49
CA ARG A 68 -2.51 -7.02 7.30
C ARG A 68 -2.02 -8.11 6.35
N LEU A 69 -0.71 -8.23 6.22
CA LEU A 69 -0.10 -9.15 5.25
C LEU A 69 -0.43 -10.62 5.53
N GLU A 70 -0.70 -10.97 6.77
CA GLU A 70 -1.07 -12.34 7.13
C GLU A 70 -2.50 -12.70 6.72
N ARG A 71 -3.31 -11.70 6.36
CA ARG A 71 -4.72 -11.87 6.02
C ARG A 71 -5.00 -11.70 4.53
N VAL A 72 -4.18 -10.91 3.84
CA VAL A 72 -4.41 -10.61 2.43
C VAL A 72 -3.93 -11.76 1.54
N GLY A 73 -4.69 -12.10 0.52
CA GLY A 73 -4.27 -13.09 -0.47
C GLY A 73 -3.17 -12.54 -1.39
N GLY A 74 -2.31 -13.43 -1.89
CA GLY A 74 -1.20 -13.00 -2.75
C GLY A 74 -1.65 -12.30 -4.01
N ASP A 75 -2.68 -12.80 -4.68
CA ASP A 75 -3.22 -12.18 -5.90
C ASP A 75 -3.83 -10.81 -5.60
N GLU A 76 -4.57 -10.71 -4.50
CA GLU A 76 -5.18 -9.47 -4.07
C GLU A 76 -4.11 -8.43 -3.72
N LEU A 77 -3.06 -8.85 -3.03
CA LEU A 77 -1.95 -7.96 -2.71
C LEU A 77 -1.28 -7.44 -3.99
N GLY A 78 -1.10 -8.30 -4.98
CA GLY A 78 -0.54 -7.90 -6.26
C GLY A 78 -1.37 -6.81 -6.95
N GLU A 79 -2.70 -6.97 -6.94
CA GLU A 79 -3.60 -5.98 -7.52
C GLU A 79 -3.54 -4.65 -6.75
N LEU A 80 -3.47 -4.72 -5.42
CA LEU A 80 -3.35 -3.53 -4.59
C LEU A 80 -2.05 -2.78 -4.86
N LEU A 81 -0.96 -3.50 -5.02
CA LEU A 81 0.33 -2.89 -5.31
C LEU A 81 0.35 -2.24 -6.70
N GLU A 82 -0.30 -2.85 -7.69
CA GLU A 82 -0.44 -2.25 -9.01
C GLU A 82 -1.25 -0.96 -8.96
N GLU A 83 -2.36 -0.96 -8.26
CA GLU A 83 -3.17 0.24 -8.07
C GLU A 83 -2.37 1.33 -7.37
N SER A 84 -1.70 0.97 -6.28
CA SER A 84 -0.88 1.89 -5.52
C SER A 84 0.25 2.48 -6.39
N PHE A 85 0.84 1.66 -7.24
CA PHE A 85 1.86 2.10 -8.19
C PHE A 85 1.32 3.17 -9.13
N ARG A 86 0.14 2.95 -9.69
CA ARG A 86 -0.49 3.92 -10.59
C ARG A 86 -0.83 5.23 -9.85
N LEU A 87 -1.40 5.10 -8.66
CA LEU A 87 -1.78 6.27 -7.85
C LEU A 87 -0.57 7.06 -7.38
N ALA A 88 0.57 6.40 -7.23
CA ALA A 88 1.83 7.05 -6.86
C ALA A 88 2.56 7.67 -8.07
N GLY A 89 1.91 7.71 -9.22
CA GLY A 89 2.47 8.30 -10.43
C GLY A 89 3.33 7.35 -11.25
N GLY A 90 3.32 6.05 -10.93
CA GLY A 90 4.03 5.07 -11.72
C GLY A 90 3.35 4.85 -13.07
N ARG A 91 4.14 4.49 -14.08
CA ARG A 91 3.63 4.19 -15.40
C ARG A 91 4.04 2.79 -15.78
N GLY A 92 3.06 1.98 -16.15
CA GLY A 92 3.33 0.67 -16.68
C GLY A 92 4.18 0.76 -17.94
N ALA A 93 4.96 -0.26 -18.18
CA ALA A 93 5.77 -0.33 -19.38
C ALA A 93 4.89 -0.51 -20.62
#